data_ebc301e55526feac5d189ea62b8fa7f0
#
_entry.id   ebc301e55526feac5d189ea62b8fa7f0
#
_cell.length_a   1.000
_cell.length_b   1.000
_cell.length_c   1.000
_cell.angle_alpha   90.00
_cell.angle_beta   90.00
_cell.angle_gamma   90.00
#
_symmetry.space_group_name_H-M   'P 1'
#
loop_
_entity.id
_entity.type
_entity.pdbx_description
1 polymer ?
#
loop_
_entity_poly.entity_id
_entity_poly.type
_entity_poly.pdbx_seq_one_letter_code
_entity_poly.pdbx_strand_id
1 'polypeptide(L)'
;MSVDARYLQSFRCFEDLSVEQREAVAVHAEAECFYSGHTLFEENEPGRYVFLLLEGEVEVLYALEEQMQECVDKMGPGEIIGCSALIPPYKYNSTTQSVTRIEVLVIDAKELLKLMQQDCSLGFSVQQHIIRILMDQIVKFRLGA
;
A
#
# COMPACT_ATOMS: atom_id res chain seq x y z
N MET A 1 -0.36 -16.37 12.15
CA MET A 1 -1.31 -17.14 11.32
C MET A 1 -1.21 -16.65 9.89
N SER A 2 -0.96 -17.55 8.95
CA SER A 2 -0.79 -17.16 7.55
C SER A 2 -2.13 -16.73 6.94
N VAL A 3 -2.08 -15.71 6.11
CA VAL A 3 -3.22 -15.23 5.36
C VAL A 3 -3.47 -16.16 4.18
N ASP A 4 -4.75 -16.41 3.87
CA ASP A 4 -5.12 -17.19 2.70
C ASP A 4 -4.75 -16.39 1.43
N ALA A 5 -3.97 -17.00 0.55
CA ALA A 5 -3.51 -16.37 -0.68
C ALA A 5 -4.67 -15.91 -1.59
N ARG A 6 -5.86 -16.48 -1.43
CA ARG A 6 -7.03 -16.07 -2.21
C ARG A 6 -7.44 -14.63 -1.96
N TYR A 7 -7.17 -14.09 -0.76
CA TYR A 7 -7.45 -12.68 -0.48
C TYR A 7 -6.64 -11.75 -1.36
N LEU A 8 -5.43 -12.17 -1.77
CA LEU A 8 -4.55 -11.35 -2.60
C LEU A 8 -5.05 -11.21 -4.04
N GLN A 9 -5.88 -12.13 -4.50
CA GLN A 9 -6.38 -12.12 -5.86
C GLN A 9 -7.24 -10.89 -6.17
N SER A 10 -7.88 -10.32 -5.16
CA SER A 10 -8.73 -9.14 -5.32
C SER A 10 -7.94 -7.84 -5.45
N PHE A 11 -6.63 -7.87 -5.24
CA PHE A 11 -5.78 -6.69 -5.35
C PHE A 11 -5.12 -6.63 -6.72
N ARG A 12 -5.24 -5.48 -7.37
CA ARG A 12 -4.73 -5.30 -8.75
C ARG A 12 -3.24 -5.63 -8.89
N CYS A 13 -2.45 -5.28 -7.86
CA CYS A 13 -1.01 -5.53 -7.91
C CYS A 13 -0.66 -7.02 -7.90
N PHE A 14 -1.60 -7.89 -7.54
CA PHE A 14 -1.38 -9.33 -7.44
C PHE A 14 -2.31 -10.17 -8.32
N GLU A 15 -3.24 -9.54 -9.06
CA GLU A 15 -4.23 -10.27 -9.84
C GLU A 15 -3.62 -11.08 -10.99
N ASP A 16 -2.51 -10.61 -11.56
CA ASP A 16 -1.83 -11.27 -12.68
C ASP A 16 -0.81 -12.32 -12.24
N LEU A 17 -0.68 -12.53 -10.93
CA LEU A 17 0.29 -13.49 -10.39
C LEU A 17 -0.29 -14.90 -10.39
N SER A 18 0.60 -15.88 -10.45
CA SER A 18 0.21 -17.29 -10.27
C SER A 18 -0.20 -17.55 -8.83
N VAL A 19 -0.84 -18.71 -8.61
CA VAL A 19 -1.21 -19.15 -7.25
C VAL A 19 0.05 -19.25 -6.38
N GLU A 20 1.13 -19.82 -6.91
CA GLU A 20 2.39 -19.99 -6.18
C GLU A 20 3.00 -18.65 -5.80
N GLN A 21 2.94 -17.67 -6.70
CA GLN A 21 3.44 -16.32 -6.41
C GLN A 21 2.61 -15.65 -5.31
N ARG A 22 1.29 -15.76 -5.38
CA ARG A 22 0.43 -15.20 -4.33
C ARG A 22 0.66 -15.88 -2.98
N GLU A 23 0.86 -17.19 -2.98
CA GLU A 23 1.19 -17.94 -1.76
C GLU A 23 2.50 -17.45 -1.14
N ALA A 24 3.51 -17.18 -1.97
CA ALA A 24 4.79 -16.66 -1.51
C ALA A 24 4.64 -15.29 -0.83
N VAL A 25 3.78 -14.42 -1.35
CA VAL A 25 3.49 -13.13 -0.74
C VAL A 25 2.69 -13.32 0.55
N ALA A 26 1.68 -14.19 0.53
CA ALA A 26 0.79 -14.40 1.68
C ALA A 26 1.51 -14.88 2.94
N VAL A 27 2.62 -15.59 2.77
CA VAL A 27 3.45 -16.03 3.91
C VAL A 27 3.93 -14.85 4.75
N HIS A 28 4.13 -13.69 4.13
CA HIS A 28 4.63 -12.48 4.78
C HIS A 28 3.52 -11.49 5.13
N ALA A 29 2.26 -11.89 5.02
CA ALA A 29 1.11 -11.03 5.29
C ALA A 29 0.43 -11.42 6.60
N GLU A 30 -0.03 -10.42 7.34
CA GLU A 30 -0.82 -10.61 8.55
C GLU A 30 -2.07 -9.75 8.48
N ALA A 31 -3.19 -10.27 8.99
CA ALA A 31 -4.44 -9.52 9.04
C ALA A 31 -4.48 -8.67 10.32
N GLU A 32 -4.84 -7.40 10.16
CA GLU A 32 -4.95 -6.44 11.26
C GLU A 32 -6.21 -5.61 11.11
N CYS A 33 -6.75 -5.17 12.24
CA CYS A 33 -7.87 -4.23 12.30
C CYS A 33 -7.46 -3.00 13.08
N PHE A 34 -7.91 -1.84 12.61
CA PHE A 34 -7.66 -0.58 13.31
C PHE A 34 -8.96 0.22 13.40
N TYR A 35 -9.13 0.96 14.47
CA TYR A 35 -10.26 1.86 14.64
C TYR A 35 -10.10 3.11 13.78
N SER A 36 -11.19 3.87 13.60
CA SER A 36 -11.13 5.15 12.93
C SER A 36 -10.17 6.11 13.64
N GLY A 37 -9.50 6.96 12.88
CA GLY A 37 -8.54 7.92 13.45
C GLY A 37 -7.17 7.36 13.75
N HIS A 38 -6.90 6.09 13.36
CA HIS A 38 -5.59 5.48 13.56
C HIS A 38 -4.61 5.92 12.47
N THR A 39 -3.41 6.34 12.86
CA THR A 39 -2.35 6.67 11.92
C THR A 39 -1.57 5.40 11.59
N LEU A 40 -1.66 4.96 10.33
CA LEU A 40 -0.91 3.78 9.87
C LEU A 40 0.59 4.07 9.79
N PHE A 41 0.93 5.23 9.28
CA PHE A 41 2.31 5.71 9.19
C PHE A 41 2.33 7.22 8.97
N GLU A 42 3.47 7.82 9.25
CA GLU A 42 3.68 9.24 9.06
C GLU A 42 4.71 9.50 7.95
N GLU A 43 4.54 10.63 7.29
CA GLU A 43 5.45 11.07 6.23
C GLU A 43 6.89 11.11 6.74
N ASN A 44 7.82 10.63 5.93
CA ASN A 44 9.26 10.54 6.20
C ASN A 44 9.69 9.44 7.18
N GLU A 45 8.76 8.70 7.77
CA GLU A 45 9.13 7.51 8.55
C GLU A 45 9.70 6.42 7.64
N PRO A 46 10.62 5.58 8.17
CA PRO A 46 11.10 4.42 7.43
C PRO A 46 9.94 3.52 7.01
N GLY A 47 9.93 3.11 5.76
CA GLY A 47 8.88 2.25 5.21
C GLY A 47 9.09 0.79 5.60
N ARG A 48 8.41 0.35 6.64
CA ARG A 48 8.51 -1.01 7.16
C ARG A 48 7.48 -1.96 6.59
N TYR A 49 6.30 -1.43 6.28
CA TYR A 49 5.15 -2.24 5.88
C TYR A 49 4.45 -1.64 4.68
N VAL A 50 3.87 -2.54 3.89
CA VAL A 50 2.90 -2.20 2.86
C VAL A 50 1.56 -2.75 3.33
N PHE A 51 0.48 -2.01 3.10
CA PHE A 51 -0.85 -2.38 3.56
C PHE A 51 -1.77 -2.63 2.37
N LEU A 52 -2.55 -3.70 2.46
CA LEU A 52 -3.60 -3.98 1.48
C LEU A 52 -4.94 -3.75 2.18
N LEU A 53 -5.72 -2.81 1.70
CA LEU A 53 -6.99 -2.45 2.34
C LEU A 53 -8.08 -3.44 1.94
N LEU A 54 -8.61 -4.17 2.93
CA LEU A 54 -9.69 -5.14 2.73
C LEU A 54 -11.05 -4.49 2.92
N GLU A 55 -11.19 -3.67 3.98
CA GLU A 55 -12.45 -2.99 4.30
C GLU A 55 -12.15 -1.63 4.89
N GLY A 56 -13.08 -0.69 4.67
CA GLY A 56 -13.00 0.66 5.23
C GLY A 56 -12.35 1.65 4.28
N GLU A 57 -12.02 2.81 4.83
CA GLU A 57 -11.47 3.93 4.08
C GLU A 57 -10.32 4.57 4.84
N VAL A 58 -9.29 4.95 4.11
CA VAL A 58 -8.17 5.74 4.63
C VAL A 58 -8.03 7.03 3.85
N GLU A 59 -7.43 8.02 4.48
CA GLU A 59 -7.07 9.28 3.82
C GLU A 59 -5.56 9.44 3.78
N VAL A 60 -5.08 10.01 2.68
CA VAL A 60 -3.67 10.27 2.43
C VAL A 60 -3.42 11.76 2.58
N LEU A 61 -2.50 12.12 3.47
CA LEU A 61 -2.22 13.49 3.86
C LEU A 61 -0.78 13.86 3.50
N TYR A 62 -0.60 15.04 2.92
CA TYR A 62 0.72 15.61 2.72
C TYR A 62 0.92 16.82 3.61
N ALA A 63 2.14 16.94 4.15
CA ALA A 63 2.55 18.14 4.84
C ALA A 63 2.87 19.22 3.79
N LEU A 64 2.16 20.35 3.83
CA LEU A 64 2.38 21.46 2.91
C LEU A 64 3.35 22.47 3.47
N GLU A 65 3.01 23.09 4.56
CA GLU A 65 3.85 24.03 5.29
C GLU A 65 3.71 23.73 6.77
N GLU A 66 4.51 24.38 7.60
CA GLU A 66 4.56 24.17 9.04
C GLU A 66 3.24 23.68 9.65
N GLN A 67 3.20 22.41 10.03
CA GLN A 67 2.09 21.77 10.74
C GLN A 67 0.75 21.67 9.99
N MET A 68 0.68 22.12 8.74
CA MET A 68 -0.53 21.95 7.93
C MET A 68 -0.45 20.69 7.10
N GLN A 69 -1.46 19.85 7.23
CA GLN A 69 -1.62 18.66 6.39
C GLN A 69 -2.84 18.84 5.51
N GLU A 70 -2.72 18.44 4.27
CA GLU A 70 -3.83 18.46 3.33
C GLU A 70 -4.16 17.04 2.91
N CYS A 71 -5.45 16.69 2.96
CA CYS A 71 -5.93 15.44 2.43
C CYS A 71 -5.94 15.53 0.90
N VAL A 72 -5.08 14.74 0.26
CA VAL A 72 -4.94 14.76 -1.19
C VAL A 72 -5.63 13.59 -1.86
N ASP A 73 -5.95 12.54 -1.13
CA ASP A 73 -6.63 11.38 -1.68
C ASP A 73 -7.29 10.57 -0.57
N LYS A 74 -8.26 9.78 -0.99
CA LYS A 74 -8.89 8.75 -0.15
C LYS A 74 -8.78 7.43 -0.85
N MET A 75 -8.54 6.38 -0.10
CA MET A 75 -8.36 5.04 -0.66
C MET A 75 -9.33 4.08 -0.01
N GLY A 76 -9.83 3.16 -0.80
CA GLY A 76 -10.81 2.16 -0.40
C GLY A 76 -10.33 0.73 -0.62
N PRO A 77 -11.24 -0.26 -0.41
CA PRO A 77 -10.89 -1.67 -0.55
C PRO A 77 -10.33 -2.01 -1.93
N GLY A 78 -9.34 -2.90 -1.94
CA GLY A 78 -8.65 -3.33 -3.15
C GLY A 78 -7.39 -2.54 -3.47
N GLU A 79 -7.09 -1.49 -2.72
CA GLU A 79 -5.94 -0.65 -2.97
C GLU A 79 -4.75 -0.98 -2.06
N ILE A 80 -3.54 -0.77 -2.60
CA ILE A 80 -2.29 -0.91 -1.87
C ILE A 80 -1.91 0.45 -1.27
N ILE A 81 -1.52 0.44 0.00
CA ILE A 81 -1.19 1.64 0.76
C ILE A 81 0.26 1.55 1.23
N GLY A 82 1.00 2.65 1.12
CA GLY A 82 2.37 2.71 1.60
C GLY A 82 3.39 2.11 0.66
N CYS A 83 3.09 2.07 -0.65
CA CYS A 83 3.99 1.47 -1.63
C CYS A 83 5.33 2.19 -1.77
N SER A 84 5.47 3.43 -1.29
CA SER A 84 6.74 4.14 -1.25
C SER A 84 7.79 3.43 -0.37
N ALA A 85 7.36 2.53 0.52
CA ALA A 85 8.26 1.67 1.28
C ALA A 85 9.08 0.73 0.39
N LEU A 86 8.65 0.50 -0.83
CA LEU A 86 9.31 -0.39 -1.79
C LEU A 86 10.29 0.35 -2.72
N ILE A 87 10.33 1.67 -2.65
CA ILE A 87 11.09 2.50 -3.57
C ILE A 87 12.14 3.30 -2.79
N PRO A 88 13.41 3.35 -3.22
CA PRO A 88 14.41 4.16 -2.55
C PRO A 88 13.97 5.63 -2.45
N PRO A 89 14.18 6.31 -1.33
CA PRO A 89 14.96 5.93 -0.15
C PRO A 89 14.21 5.12 0.91
N TYR A 90 13.14 4.44 0.55
CA TYR A 90 12.36 3.54 1.42
C TYR A 90 11.72 4.24 2.62
N LYS A 91 11.23 5.44 2.38
CA LYS A 91 10.50 6.24 3.36
C LYS A 91 9.10 6.51 2.85
N TYR A 92 8.15 6.63 3.77
CA TYR A 92 6.80 6.99 3.38
C TYR A 92 6.76 8.43 2.87
N ASN A 93 6.09 8.63 1.75
CA ASN A 93 5.96 9.97 1.14
C ASN A 93 4.68 10.70 1.54
N SER A 94 3.93 10.14 2.48
CA SER A 94 2.69 10.72 2.97
C SER A 94 2.39 10.18 4.36
N THR A 95 1.46 10.83 5.05
CA THR A 95 0.84 10.31 6.26
C THR A 95 -0.49 9.67 5.87
N THR A 96 -0.80 8.51 6.41
CA THR A 96 -2.06 7.81 6.10
C THR A 96 -2.79 7.48 7.39
N GLN A 97 -4.07 7.85 7.43
CA GLN A 97 -4.93 7.65 8.60
C GLN A 97 -6.23 6.99 8.20
N SER A 98 -6.76 6.15 9.09
CA SER A 98 -8.07 5.55 8.87
C SER A 98 -9.18 6.57 9.10
N VAL A 99 -10.11 6.63 8.17
CA VAL A 99 -11.32 7.46 8.28
C VAL A 99 -12.41 6.70 9.01
N THR A 100 -12.52 5.41 8.71
CA THR A 100 -13.44 4.46 9.35
C THR A 100 -12.63 3.39 10.07
N ARG A 101 -13.32 2.44 10.70
CA ARG A 101 -12.68 1.18 11.08
C ARG A 101 -12.20 0.50 9.81
N ILE A 102 -11.00 -0.03 9.82
CA ILE A 102 -10.41 -0.67 8.65
C ILE A 102 -9.93 -2.08 8.96
N GLU A 103 -9.95 -2.93 7.94
CA GLU A 103 -9.31 -4.23 7.95
C GLU A 103 -8.25 -4.24 6.85
N VAL A 104 -7.04 -4.60 7.20
CA VAL A 104 -5.89 -4.58 6.29
C VAL A 104 -5.10 -5.87 6.37
N LEU A 105 -4.39 -6.17 5.29
CA LEU A 105 -3.30 -7.13 5.32
C LEU A 105 -2.01 -6.31 5.40
N VAL A 106 -1.17 -6.63 6.39
CA VAL A 106 0.10 -5.94 6.60
C VAL A 106 1.20 -6.85 6.07
N ILE A 107 2.00 -6.34 5.14
CA ILE A 107 3.09 -7.09 4.52
C ILE A 107 4.40 -6.41 4.86
N ASP A 108 5.39 -7.19 5.33
CA ASP A 108 6.74 -6.68 5.56
C ASP A 108 7.35 -6.22 4.24
N ALA A 109 7.72 -4.94 4.16
CA ALA A 109 8.22 -4.34 2.92
C ALA A 109 9.53 -4.96 2.46
N LYS A 110 10.44 -5.28 3.39
CA LYS A 110 11.72 -5.91 3.06
C LYS A 110 11.53 -7.29 2.46
N GLU A 111 10.61 -8.08 3.03
CA GLU A 111 10.34 -9.42 2.54
C GLU A 111 9.66 -9.38 1.16
N LEU A 112 8.74 -8.45 0.97
CA LEU A 112 8.12 -8.27 -0.34
C LEU A 112 9.16 -7.85 -1.38
N LEU A 113 10.05 -6.93 -1.02
CA LEU A 113 11.11 -6.46 -1.91
C LEU A 113 12.06 -7.60 -2.30
N LYS A 114 12.41 -8.48 -1.37
CA LYS A 114 13.21 -9.68 -1.66
C LYS A 114 12.52 -10.59 -2.67
N LEU A 115 11.22 -10.82 -2.49
CA LEU A 115 10.44 -11.62 -3.44
C LEU A 115 10.43 -10.98 -4.83
N MET A 116 10.29 -9.66 -4.90
CA MET A 116 10.30 -8.93 -6.16
C MET A 116 11.64 -9.04 -6.89
N GLN A 117 12.74 -9.06 -6.12
CA GLN A 117 14.08 -9.20 -6.68
C GLN A 117 14.39 -10.63 -7.12
N GLN A 118 13.88 -11.63 -6.40
CA GLN A 118 14.08 -13.04 -6.71
C GLN A 118 13.18 -13.53 -7.84
N ASP A 119 11.98 -12.98 -7.94
CA ASP A 119 11.00 -13.31 -8.97
C ASP A 119 10.67 -12.04 -9.76
N CYS A 120 11.32 -11.89 -10.90
CA CYS A 120 11.21 -10.68 -11.71
C CYS A 120 9.80 -10.46 -12.26
N SER A 121 9.04 -11.51 -12.53
CA SER A 121 7.66 -11.36 -13.02
C SER A 121 6.75 -10.84 -11.93
N LEU A 122 6.95 -11.26 -10.69
CA LEU A 122 6.24 -10.73 -9.53
C LEU A 122 6.62 -9.26 -9.33
N GLY A 123 7.92 -8.96 -9.34
CA GLY A 123 8.41 -7.60 -9.19
C GLY A 123 7.89 -6.67 -10.28
N PHE A 124 7.85 -7.13 -11.51
CA PHE A 124 7.32 -6.36 -12.63
C PHE A 124 5.84 -6.02 -12.42
N SER A 125 5.02 -6.99 -12.03
CA SER A 125 3.59 -6.77 -11.79
C SER A 125 3.33 -5.75 -10.69
N VAL A 126 4.06 -5.85 -9.58
CA VAL A 126 3.92 -4.91 -8.46
C VAL A 126 4.35 -3.51 -8.89
N GLN A 127 5.50 -3.38 -9.57
CA GLN A 127 6.00 -2.08 -10.02
C GLN A 127 5.08 -1.44 -11.06
N GLN A 128 4.52 -2.22 -11.98
CA GLN A 128 3.57 -1.72 -12.96
C GLN A 128 2.35 -1.10 -12.28
N HIS A 129 1.87 -1.74 -11.22
CA HIS A 129 0.73 -1.22 -10.48
C HIS A 129 1.09 0.07 -9.76
N ILE A 130 2.28 0.15 -9.16
CA ILE A 130 2.77 1.37 -8.50
C ILE A 130 2.87 2.52 -9.50
N ILE A 131 3.43 2.26 -10.68
CA ILE A 131 3.54 3.25 -11.74
C ILE A 131 2.15 3.76 -12.15
N ARG A 132 1.19 2.87 -12.29
CA ARG A 132 -0.19 3.25 -12.64
C ARG A 132 -0.79 4.15 -11.58
N ILE A 133 -0.61 3.84 -10.30
CA ILE A 133 -1.09 4.68 -9.19
C ILE A 133 -0.49 6.08 -9.30
N LEU A 134 0.81 6.18 -9.53
CA LEU A 134 1.50 7.47 -9.64
C LEU A 134 1.01 8.27 -10.84
N MET A 135 0.79 7.62 -11.98
CA MET A 135 0.25 8.29 -13.17
C MET A 135 -1.16 8.82 -12.92
N ASP A 136 -1.99 8.04 -12.24
CA ASP A 136 -3.35 8.47 -11.90
C ASP A 136 -3.34 9.67 -10.95
N GLN A 137 -2.41 9.69 -10.00
CA GLN A 137 -2.25 10.83 -9.09
C GLN A 137 -1.81 12.10 -9.83
N ILE A 138 -0.91 11.97 -10.80
CA ILE A 138 -0.49 13.10 -11.63
C ILE A 138 -1.70 13.69 -12.37
N VAL A 139 -2.55 12.86 -12.95
CA VAL A 139 -3.77 13.31 -13.64
C VAL A 139 -4.69 14.03 -12.67
N LYS A 140 -4.89 13.50 -11.47
CA LYS A 140 -5.71 14.14 -10.44
C LYS A 140 -5.19 15.51 -10.07
N PHE A 141 -3.88 15.66 -9.90
CA PHE A 141 -3.27 16.95 -9.60
C PHE A 141 -3.50 17.97 -10.72
N ARG A 142 -3.43 17.55 -11.97
CA ARG A 142 -3.69 18.42 -13.11
C ARG A 142 -5.13 18.91 -13.16
N LEU A 143 -6.07 18.03 -12.83
CA LEU A 143 -7.50 18.34 -12.89
C LEU A 143 -8.00 19.08 -11.66
N GLY A 144 -7.35 18.85 -10.52
CA GLY A 144 -7.75 19.43 -9.25
C GLY A 144 -7.08 20.75 -8.91
N ALA A 145 -6.14 21.18 -9.74
CA ALA A 145 -5.38 22.40 -9.49
C ALA A 145 -6.24 23.65 -9.71
#